data_f6fa4455da1a2f73613803575729e21f
#
_entry.id   f6fa4455da1a2f73613803575729e21f
#
_cell.length_a   1.000
_cell.length_b   1.000
_cell.length_c   1.000
_cell.angle_alpha   90.00
_cell.angle_beta   90.00
_cell.angle_gamma   90.00
#
_symmetry.space_group_name_H-M   'P 1'
#
loop_
_entity.id
_entity.type
_entity.pdbx_description
1 polymer ?
#
loop_
_entity_poly.entity_id
_entity_poly.type
_entity_poly.pdbx_seq_one_letter_code
_entity_poly.pdbx_strand_id
1 'polypeptide(L)'
;KKIIYTPEWTGGKPLRSPTAEEAERSPRIMKVVRLESYEDTLNNLELRRTEAQQSLLDSPQAQGADGFREQYLLRYMLDVETRGSQSLLNVSAFMDPTAYKLKVKRPGSDESREVNVDLLETFNWLIGLKVDHIAAPRTYSAAFRRDDDPDLPADAPRRLLLDGRLKEDPEGPWWFRTVTGTTPDGRRTLVIWRKRPGGEDPEGIERDNLVLDEWFRKQGYSSKDSEFDLIYVNGDNNLENLKAPDDTWKVRLIEEDFFRLMFEMGGT
;
A
#
# COMPACT_ATOMS: atom_id res chain seq x y z
N LYS A 1 13.61 10.16 26.92
CA LYS A 1 12.74 9.42 27.89
C LYS A 1 12.38 10.30 29.11
N LYS A 2 13.33 11.00 29.72
CA LYS A 2 13.08 11.87 30.89
C LYS A 2 12.00 12.93 30.62
N ILE A 3 12.02 13.49 29.42
CA ILE A 3 11.13 14.57 29.00
C ILE A 3 9.66 14.08 28.86
N ILE A 4 9.46 12.83 28.55
CA ILE A 4 8.13 12.27 28.22
C ILE A 4 7.38 11.82 29.48
N TYR A 5 8.08 11.33 30.49
CA TYR A 5 7.46 10.63 31.62
C TYR A 5 7.45 11.41 32.93
N THR A 6 8.19 12.50 33.07
CA THR A 6 8.14 13.29 34.28
C THR A 6 6.98 14.29 34.27
N PRO A 7 6.18 14.37 35.36
CA PRO A 7 5.08 15.34 35.45
C PRO A 7 5.56 16.73 35.86
N GLU A 8 6.80 16.88 36.35
CA GLU A 8 7.31 18.12 36.94
C GLU A 8 8.24 18.86 35.97
N TRP A 9 7.83 20.05 35.56
CA TRP A 9 8.53 20.88 34.60
C TRP A 9 8.64 22.33 35.10
N THR A 10 9.78 22.96 34.85
CA THR A 10 9.97 24.40 35.09
C THR A 10 10.76 25.00 33.93
N GLY A 11 10.25 26.08 33.34
CA GLY A 11 10.94 26.75 32.23
C GLY A 11 11.24 25.85 31.03
N GLY A 12 10.39 24.85 30.71
CA GLY A 12 10.59 23.91 29.61
C GLY A 12 11.61 22.80 29.88
N LYS A 13 12.08 22.66 31.15
CA LYS A 13 13.02 21.61 31.55
C LYS A 13 12.41 20.70 32.61
N PRO A 14 12.65 19.38 32.55
CA PRO A 14 12.20 18.48 33.59
C PRO A 14 13.02 18.70 34.88
N LEU A 15 12.35 18.78 36.02
CA LEU A 15 12.99 18.97 37.32
C LEU A 15 13.72 17.71 37.80
N ARG A 16 13.23 16.53 37.45
CA ARG A 16 13.78 15.25 37.84
C ARG A 16 13.60 14.16 36.79
N SER A 17 14.29 13.06 36.97
CA SER A 17 14.03 11.84 36.21
C SER A 17 12.73 11.19 36.66
N PRO A 18 11.93 10.59 35.78
CA PRO A 18 10.76 9.82 36.18
C PRO A 18 11.19 8.58 36.99
N THR A 19 10.35 8.17 37.94
CA THR A 19 10.50 6.88 38.59
C THR A 19 10.08 5.76 37.61
N ALA A 20 10.46 4.52 37.89
CA ALA A 20 10.06 3.37 37.11
C ALA A 20 8.51 3.25 37.06
N GLU A 21 7.86 3.46 38.19
CA GLU A 21 6.41 3.42 38.33
C GLU A 21 5.69 4.50 37.51
N GLU A 22 6.22 5.74 37.49
CA GLU A 22 5.69 6.81 36.65
C GLU A 22 5.85 6.52 35.15
N ALA A 23 6.96 5.87 34.76
CA ALA A 23 7.19 5.47 33.39
C ALA A 23 6.21 4.37 32.94
N GLU A 24 5.82 3.47 33.82
CA GLU A 24 4.85 2.41 33.57
C GLU A 24 3.41 2.94 33.55
N ARG A 25 3.05 3.84 34.45
CA ARG A 25 1.69 4.41 34.53
C ARG A 25 1.32 5.35 33.39
N SER A 26 2.30 5.88 32.70
CA SER A 26 2.10 6.81 31.58
C SER A 26 2.69 6.28 30.29
N PRO A 27 2.20 5.16 29.73
CA PRO A 27 2.70 4.64 28.47
C PRO A 27 2.44 5.68 27.37
N ARG A 28 3.48 5.99 26.61
CA ARG A 28 3.42 6.94 25.50
C ARG A 28 4.10 6.35 24.29
N ILE A 29 3.46 6.50 23.15
CA ILE A 29 4.01 6.13 21.87
C ILE A 29 4.49 7.41 21.17
N MET A 30 5.75 7.43 20.76
CA MET A 30 6.30 8.45 19.89
C MET A 30 6.50 7.85 18.52
N LYS A 31 5.80 8.38 17.52
CA LYS A 31 6.04 8.05 16.11
C LYS A 31 7.03 9.07 15.54
N VAL A 32 8.08 8.58 14.92
CA VAL A 32 9.01 9.40 14.15
C VAL A 32 8.79 9.03 12.68
N VAL A 33 8.23 9.97 11.93
CA VAL A 33 8.01 9.80 10.49
C VAL A 33 9.12 10.56 9.78
N ARG A 34 9.80 9.88 8.86
CA ARG A 34 10.74 10.47 7.92
C ARG A 34 10.12 10.40 6.54
N LEU A 35 9.95 11.54 5.91
CA LEU A 35 9.51 11.62 4.52
C LEU A 35 10.70 11.32 3.60
N GLU A 36 10.42 10.70 2.46
CA GLU A 36 11.38 10.57 1.38
C GLU A 36 11.77 11.98 0.89
N SER A 37 13.09 12.22 0.74
CA SER A 37 13.57 13.48 0.18
C SER A 37 13.43 13.43 -1.35
N TYR A 38 13.37 14.60 -1.98
CA TYR A 38 13.36 14.70 -3.44
C TYR A 38 14.59 14.02 -4.09
N GLU A 39 15.76 14.14 -3.45
CA GLU A 39 16.98 13.47 -3.89
C GLU A 39 16.87 11.94 -3.77
N ASP A 40 16.30 11.43 -2.68
CA ASP A 40 16.07 10.01 -2.49
C ASP A 40 15.08 9.48 -3.54
N THR A 41 14.01 10.23 -3.84
CA THR A 41 13.04 9.88 -4.90
C THR A 41 13.73 9.75 -6.25
N LEU A 42 14.54 10.72 -6.65
CA LEU A 42 15.27 10.67 -7.90
C LEU A 42 16.27 9.49 -7.95
N ASN A 43 16.94 9.18 -6.86
CA ASN A 43 17.88 8.06 -6.75
C ASN A 43 17.19 6.68 -6.80
N ASN A 44 15.91 6.60 -6.54
CA ASN A 44 15.12 5.37 -6.62
C ASN A 44 14.44 5.19 -7.99
N LEU A 45 14.53 6.16 -8.90
CA LEU A 45 14.05 6.02 -10.25
C LEU A 45 15.00 5.15 -11.07
N GLU A 46 14.49 4.05 -11.58
CA GLU A 46 15.21 3.18 -12.52
C GLU A 46 14.70 3.44 -13.93
N LEU A 47 15.54 3.98 -14.77
CA LEU A 47 15.23 4.19 -16.18
C LEU A 47 15.38 2.86 -16.92
N ARG A 48 14.26 2.27 -17.34
CA ARG A 48 14.25 1.05 -18.15
C ARG A 48 13.85 1.39 -19.57
N ARG A 49 14.81 1.34 -20.46
CA ARG A 49 14.62 1.59 -21.88
C ARG A 49 14.82 0.29 -22.66
N THR A 50 13.89 0.01 -23.56
CA THR A 50 14.02 -1.11 -24.48
C THR A 50 15.00 -0.76 -25.62
N GLU A 51 15.58 -1.77 -26.26
CA GLU A 51 16.48 -1.56 -27.43
C GLU A 51 15.77 -0.82 -28.56
N ALA A 52 14.48 -1.07 -28.77
CA ALA A 52 13.68 -0.36 -29.78
C ALA A 52 13.51 1.12 -29.44
N GLN A 53 13.28 1.47 -28.19
CA GLN A 53 13.19 2.86 -27.72
C GLN A 53 14.54 3.57 -27.85
N GLN A 54 15.64 2.88 -27.50
CA GLN A 54 16.99 3.42 -27.67
C GLN A 54 17.29 3.67 -29.14
N SER A 55 17.04 2.70 -30.02
CA SER A 55 17.24 2.82 -31.46
C SER A 55 16.43 3.98 -32.09
N LEU A 56 15.19 4.18 -31.60
CA LEU A 56 14.35 5.30 -32.03
C LEU A 56 14.96 6.65 -31.65
N LEU A 57 15.46 6.78 -30.41
CA LEU A 57 16.07 8.01 -29.91
C LEU A 57 17.43 8.32 -30.56
N ASP A 58 18.14 7.29 -31.01
CA ASP A 58 19.43 7.42 -31.72
C ASP A 58 19.25 7.66 -33.23
N SER A 59 18.02 7.61 -33.72
CA SER A 59 17.73 7.85 -35.13
C SER A 59 18.00 9.31 -35.54
N PRO A 60 18.41 9.58 -36.79
CA PRO A 60 18.65 10.94 -37.27
C PRO A 60 17.40 11.86 -37.15
N GLN A 61 16.21 11.28 -37.28
CA GLN A 61 14.95 12.01 -37.14
C GLN A 61 14.71 12.49 -35.71
N ALA A 62 15.15 11.72 -34.72
CA ALA A 62 15.01 12.10 -33.30
C ALA A 62 16.04 13.15 -32.85
N GLN A 63 17.16 13.26 -33.55
CA GLN A 63 18.29 14.15 -33.20
C GLN A 63 18.25 15.52 -33.92
N GLY A 64 17.21 15.77 -34.74
CA GLY A 64 17.04 17.06 -35.43
C GLY A 64 16.76 18.23 -34.48
N ALA A 65 16.87 19.48 -34.98
CA ALA A 65 16.69 20.70 -34.19
C ALA A 65 15.31 20.84 -33.53
N ASP A 66 14.26 20.23 -34.13
CA ASP A 66 12.90 20.11 -33.56
C ASP A 66 12.66 18.70 -33.00
N GLY A 67 13.72 18.10 -32.46
CA GLY A 67 13.83 16.67 -32.26
C GLY A 67 12.86 16.09 -31.24
N PHE A 68 12.21 15.02 -31.65
CA PHE A 68 11.43 14.13 -30.82
C PHE A 68 12.14 13.72 -29.53
N ARG A 69 13.49 13.58 -29.56
CA ARG A 69 14.31 13.22 -28.41
C ARG A 69 14.13 14.19 -27.24
N GLU A 70 14.19 15.50 -27.48
CA GLU A 70 14.05 16.50 -26.42
C GLU A 70 12.62 16.49 -25.85
N GLN A 71 11.62 16.39 -26.72
CA GLN A 71 10.22 16.26 -26.29
C GLN A 71 9.95 14.97 -25.54
N TYR A 72 10.57 13.85 -25.95
CA TYR A 72 10.46 12.58 -25.25
C TYR A 72 11.09 12.66 -23.85
N LEU A 73 12.31 13.19 -23.75
CA LEU A 73 13.01 13.34 -22.48
C LEU A 73 12.24 14.25 -21.51
N LEU A 74 11.64 15.33 -22.01
CA LEU A 74 10.93 16.28 -21.16
C LEU A 74 9.52 15.81 -20.74
N ARG A 75 8.84 15.03 -21.57
CA ARG A 75 7.42 14.70 -21.35
C ARG A 75 7.15 13.25 -21.00
N TYR A 76 7.92 12.32 -21.50
CA TYR A 76 7.59 10.89 -21.44
C TYR A 76 8.61 10.04 -20.67
N MET A 77 9.85 10.48 -20.56
CA MET A 77 10.91 9.66 -19.96
C MET A 77 10.55 9.21 -18.53
N LEU A 78 10.10 10.14 -17.70
CA LEU A 78 9.74 9.83 -16.33
C LEU A 78 8.51 8.92 -16.25
N ASP A 79 7.50 9.14 -17.10
CA ASP A 79 6.26 8.37 -17.06
C ASP A 79 6.41 6.95 -17.65
N VAL A 80 7.20 6.81 -18.71
CA VAL A 80 7.31 5.54 -19.44
C VAL A 80 8.46 4.68 -18.94
N GLU A 81 9.65 5.25 -18.78
CA GLU A 81 10.87 4.49 -18.47
C GLU A 81 11.01 4.16 -16.98
N THR A 82 10.30 4.87 -16.09
CA THR A 82 10.41 4.68 -14.63
C THR A 82 9.29 3.85 -14.02
N ARG A 83 8.35 3.34 -14.81
CA ARG A 83 7.19 2.56 -14.33
C ARG A 83 7.53 1.36 -13.46
N GLY A 84 8.71 0.78 -13.61
CA GLY A 84 9.18 -0.33 -12.79
C GLY A 84 9.95 0.06 -11.53
N SER A 85 10.11 1.36 -11.27
CA SER A 85 10.90 1.84 -10.13
C SER A 85 10.18 1.60 -8.80
N GLN A 86 10.95 1.23 -7.78
CA GLN A 86 10.44 1.06 -6.41
C GLN A 86 10.38 2.39 -5.65
N SER A 87 9.94 3.47 -6.29
CA SER A 87 9.61 4.69 -5.57
C SER A 87 8.14 4.68 -5.14
N LEU A 88 7.74 5.53 -4.19
CA LEU A 88 6.33 5.68 -3.82
C LEU A 88 5.44 6.16 -4.98
N LEU A 89 6.04 6.52 -6.12
CA LEU A 89 5.33 6.82 -7.37
C LEU A 89 4.83 5.56 -8.08
N ASN A 90 5.43 4.40 -7.79
CA ASN A 90 5.06 3.13 -8.41
C ASN A 90 4.15 2.31 -7.48
N VAL A 91 2.88 2.65 -7.45
CA VAL A 91 1.86 1.95 -6.64
C VAL A 91 1.61 0.51 -7.09
N SER A 92 2.01 0.14 -8.32
CA SER A 92 1.90 -1.26 -8.79
C SER A 92 2.79 -2.23 -8.01
N ALA A 93 3.84 -1.71 -7.33
CA ALA A 93 4.70 -2.51 -6.46
C ALA A 93 4.09 -2.87 -5.10
N PHE A 94 2.86 -2.46 -4.81
CA PHE A 94 2.17 -2.74 -3.53
C PHE A 94 1.64 -4.18 -3.41
N MET A 95 2.06 -5.09 -4.30
CA MET A 95 1.71 -6.52 -4.19
C MET A 95 2.22 -7.17 -2.90
N ASP A 96 3.37 -6.74 -2.39
CA ASP A 96 3.88 -7.11 -1.08
C ASP A 96 4.18 -5.88 -0.22
N PRO A 97 3.22 -5.43 0.61
CA PRO A 97 3.41 -4.25 1.46
C PRO A 97 4.48 -4.44 2.54
N THR A 98 4.94 -5.66 2.77
CA THR A 98 5.99 -5.96 3.78
C THR A 98 7.40 -5.90 3.21
N ALA A 99 7.55 -5.94 1.89
CA ALA A 99 8.83 -5.99 1.19
C ALA A 99 9.16 -4.72 0.40
N TYR A 100 8.35 -3.69 0.54
CA TYR A 100 8.57 -2.43 -0.17
C TYR A 100 9.78 -1.69 0.41
N LYS A 101 10.80 -1.46 -0.42
CA LYS A 101 12.05 -0.85 0.01
C LYS A 101 12.44 0.34 -0.87
N LEU A 102 13.06 1.31 -0.26
CA LEU A 102 13.69 2.44 -0.95
C LEU A 102 15.16 2.57 -0.55
N LYS A 103 15.98 3.04 -1.48
CA LYS A 103 17.36 3.47 -1.20
C LYS A 103 17.30 4.87 -0.59
N VAL A 104 17.78 5.00 0.62
CA VAL A 104 17.76 6.26 1.38
C VAL A 104 19.19 6.67 1.71
N LYS A 105 19.56 7.89 1.35
CA LYS A 105 20.89 8.45 1.64
C LYS A 105 21.07 8.64 3.15
N ARG A 106 22.24 8.28 3.66
CA ARG A 106 22.61 8.54 5.05
C ARG A 106 22.90 10.03 5.23
N PRO A 107 22.38 10.68 6.31
CA PRO A 107 22.72 12.06 6.59
C PRO A 107 24.26 12.25 6.71
N GLY A 108 24.80 13.21 5.95
CA GLY A 108 26.23 13.53 5.98
C GLY A 108 27.17 12.54 5.28
N SER A 109 26.63 11.64 4.46
CA SER A 109 27.40 10.67 3.67
C SER A 109 26.80 10.54 2.27
N ASP A 110 27.60 10.16 1.29
CA ASP A 110 27.13 9.80 -0.05
C ASP A 110 26.66 8.34 -0.16
N GLU A 111 26.74 7.59 0.93
CA GLU A 111 26.24 6.22 0.99
C GLU A 111 24.72 6.16 1.10
N SER A 112 24.10 5.39 0.25
CA SER A 112 22.68 5.01 0.37
C SER A 112 22.54 3.61 0.95
N ARG A 113 21.43 3.37 1.65
CA ARG A 113 21.06 2.03 2.16
C ARG A 113 19.62 1.73 1.80
N GLU A 114 19.31 0.47 1.60
CA GLU A 114 17.92 0.02 1.50
C GLU A 114 17.23 0.11 2.87
N VAL A 115 16.05 0.71 2.86
CA VAL A 115 15.19 0.86 4.05
C VAL A 115 13.79 0.39 3.70
N ASN A 116 13.17 -0.40 4.57
CA ASN A 116 11.77 -0.75 4.41
C ASN A 116 10.90 0.50 4.61
N VAL A 117 9.94 0.67 3.71
CA VAL A 117 8.91 1.69 3.82
C VAL A 117 7.70 1.09 4.53
N ASP A 118 7.21 1.76 5.55
CA ASP A 118 5.95 1.41 6.19
C ASP A 118 4.79 1.99 5.37
N LEU A 119 4.31 1.22 4.38
CA LEU A 119 3.21 1.62 3.51
C LEU A 119 1.91 1.83 4.29
N LEU A 120 1.68 1.04 5.35
CA LEU A 120 0.49 1.16 6.17
C LEU A 120 0.46 2.53 6.86
N GLU A 121 1.56 2.89 7.51
CA GLU A 121 1.66 4.19 8.19
C GLU A 121 1.66 5.36 7.21
N THR A 122 2.30 5.20 6.06
CA THR A 122 2.29 6.21 4.99
C THR A 122 0.88 6.48 4.50
N PHE A 123 0.09 5.44 4.24
CA PHE A 123 -1.29 5.60 3.79
C PHE A 123 -2.19 6.19 4.87
N ASN A 124 -2.06 5.73 6.12
CA ASN A 124 -2.79 6.31 7.24
C ASN A 124 -2.55 7.83 7.36
N TRP A 125 -1.31 8.24 7.15
CA TRP A 125 -0.94 9.66 7.18
C TRP A 125 -1.54 10.42 5.99
N LEU A 126 -1.48 9.86 4.78
CA LEU A 126 -2.02 10.50 3.56
C LEU A 126 -3.52 10.76 3.66
N ILE A 127 -4.29 9.80 4.16
CA ILE A 127 -5.75 9.97 4.33
C ILE A 127 -6.12 10.70 5.64
N GLY A 128 -5.13 11.12 6.43
CA GLY A 128 -5.36 11.77 7.72
C GLY A 128 -6.04 10.89 8.76
N LEU A 129 -5.86 9.56 8.68
CA LEU A 129 -6.56 8.61 9.55
C LEU A 129 -6.16 8.78 11.02
N LYS A 130 -7.11 9.10 11.86
CA LYS A 130 -6.96 8.96 13.31
C LYS A 130 -7.12 7.49 13.64
N VAL A 131 -6.00 6.80 13.81
CA VAL A 131 -5.94 5.36 14.03
C VAL A 131 -6.47 5.02 15.41
N ASP A 132 -7.45 4.11 15.45
CA ASP A 132 -8.01 3.53 16.69
C ASP A 132 -7.33 2.20 17.02
N HIS A 133 -7.15 1.33 16.00
CA HIS A 133 -6.54 0.01 16.19
C HIS A 133 -5.74 -0.44 14.98
N ILE A 134 -4.59 -1.07 15.23
CA ILE A 134 -3.78 -1.78 14.23
C ILE A 134 -3.73 -3.24 14.63
N ALA A 135 -4.30 -4.11 13.81
CA ALA A 135 -4.29 -5.54 14.08
C ALA A 135 -2.89 -6.16 13.95
N ALA A 136 -2.65 -7.23 14.67
CA ALA A 136 -1.48 -8.06 14.41
C ALA A 136 -1.58 -8.69 13.02
N PRO A 137 -0.46 -8.80 12.28
CA PRO A 137 -0.48 -9.47 10.98
C PRO A 137 -0.79 -10.95 11.15
N ARG A 138 -1.54 -11.51 10.19
CA ARG A 138 -1.84 -12.94 10.13
C ARG A 138 -1.64 -13.47 8.72
N THR A 139 -1.22 -14.70 8.63
CA THR A 139 -0.98 -15.40 7.36
C THR A 139 -1.90 -16.60 7.24
N TYR A 140 -2.21 -16.95 5.99
CA TYR A 140 -3.19 -17.99 5.68
C TYR A 140 -2.72 -18.86 4.53
N SER A 141 -3.19 -20.10 4.54
CA SER A 141 -3.11 -21.04 3.42
C SER A 141 -4.50 -21.40 2.92
N ALA A 142 -4.59 -21.70 1.62
CA ALA A 142 -5.82 -22.10 0.95
C ALA A 142 -5.52 -23.17 -0.10
N ALA A 143 -6.47 -24.07 -0.32
CA ALA A 143 -6.49 -24.99 -1.45
C ALA A 143 -7.56 -24.56 -2.45
N PHE A 144 -7.37 -24.90 -3.72
CA PHE A 144 -8.27 -24.53 -4.80
C PHE A 144 -8.63 -25.76 -5.63
N ARG A 145 -9.84 -25.73 -6.19
CA ARG A 145 -10.31 -26.72 -7.16
C ARG A 145 -11.03 -26.03 -8.30
N ARG A 146 -11.11 -26.64 -9.44
CA ARG A 146 -11.99 -26.20 -10.52
C ARG A 146 -13.39 -26.73 -10.28
N ASP A 147 -14.38 -25.94 -10.67
CA ASP A 147 -15.77 -26.35 -10.66
C ASP A 147 -15.94 -27.56 -11.60
N ASP A 148 -16.60 -28.60 -11.09
CA ASP A 148 -16.85 -29.85 -11.78
C ASP A 148 -18.33 -30.00 -12.16
N ASP A 149 -19.08 -28.90 -12.28
CA ASP A 149 -20.47 -28.88 -12.65
C ASP A 149 -20.71 -29.74 -13.92
N PRO A 150 -21.46 -30.86 -13.81
CA PRO A 150 -21.69 -31.76 -14.91
C PRO A 150 -22.60 -31.18 -16.01
N ASP A 151 -23.34 -30.13 -15.70
CA ASP A 151 -24.24 -29.45 -16.66
C ASP A 151 -23.49 -28.49 -17.60
N LEU A 152 -22.22 -28.20 -17.31
CA LEU A 152 -21.39 -27.39 -18.18
C LEU A 152 -20.77 -28.19 -19.33
N PRO A 153 -20.74 -27.65 -20.56
CA PRO A 153 -20.00 -28.25 -21.69
C PRO A 153 -18.55 -28.59 -21.30
N ALA A 154 -18.01 -29.65 -21.90
CA ALA A 154 -16.66 -30.14 -21.57
C ALA A 154 -15.56 -29.12 -21.88
N ASP A 155 -15.78 -28.25 -22.85
CA ASP A 155 -14.89 -27.17 -23.29
C ASP A 155 -15.15 -25.82 -22.62
N ALA A 156 -16.19 -25.74 -21.76
CA ALA A 156 -16.48 -24.49 -21.03
C ALA A 156 -15.38 -24.18 -19.99
N PRO A 157 -15.01 -22.89 -19.84
CA PRO A 157 -14.07 -22.49 -18.80
C PRO A 157 -14.63 -22.81 -17.42
N ARG A 158 -13.86 -23.57 -16.63
CA ARG A 158 -14.25 -23.99 -15.28
C ARG A 158 -13.86 -22.91 -14.28
N ARG A 159 -14.83 -22.47 -13.48
CA ARG A 159 -14.62 -21.50 -12.43
C ARG A 159 -13.68 -22.03 -11.35
N LEU A 160 -12.77 -21.20 -10.88
CA LEU A 160 -11.95 -21.52 -9.72
C LEU A 160 -12.75 -21.36 -8.43
N LEU A 161 -12.62 -22.31 -7.53
CA LEU A 161 -13.30 -22.31 -6.24
C LEU A 161 -12.28 -22.61 -5.13
N LEU A 162 -12.55 -22.09 -3.95
CA LEU A 162 -11.80 -22.46 -2.76
C LEU A 162 -12.16 -23.91 -2.37
N ASP A 163 -11.16 -24.74 -2.13
CA ASP A 163 -11.36 -26.10 -1.66
C ASP A 163 -11.26 -26.15 -0.13
N GLY A 164 -12.42 -26.25 0.51
CA GLY A 164 -12.52 -26.20 1.95
C GLY A 164 -12.53 -24.79 2.52
N ARG A 165 -11.85 -24.59 3.64
CA ARG A 165 -11.81 -23.31 4.39
C ARG A 165 -10.43 -22.70 4.39
N LEU A 166 -10.38 -21.37 4.39
CA LEU A 166 -9.15 -20.64 4.64
C LEU A 166 -8.59 -20.98 6.04
N LYS A 167 -7.34 -21.43 6.10
CA LYS A 167 -6.66 -21.83 7.34
C LYS A 167 -5.65 -20.76 7.74
N GLU A 168 -5.65 -20.38 9.02
CA GLU A 168 -4.55 -19.58 9.57
C GLU A 168 -3.29 -20.45 9.63
N ASP A 169 -2.21 -19.97 9.01
CA ASP A 169 -0.98 -20.72 8.79
C ASP A 169 0.19 -19.74 8.82
N PRO A 170 1.12 -19.86 9.80
CA PRO A 170 2.26 -18.95 9.92
C PRO A 170 3.16 -18.90 8.68
N GLU A 171 3.22 -20.00 7.90
CA GLU A 171 3.99 -20.11 6.65
C GLU A 171 3.13 -19.87 5.40
N GLY A 172 1.86 -19.51 5.59
CA GLY A 172 0.92 -19.28 4.50
C GLY A 172 1.31 -18.09 3.63
N PRO A 173 1.08 -18.15 2.31
CA PRO A 173 1.48 -17.08 1.38
C PRO A 173 0.61 -15.83 1.47
N TRP A 174 -0.64 -15.94 1.92
CA TRP A 174 -1.57 -14.82 2.01
C TRP A 174 -1.49 -14.13 3.37
N TRP A 175 -0.81 -12.99 3.40
CA TRP A 175 -0.68 -12.17 4.59
C TRP A 175 -1.73 -11.06 4.59
N PHE A 176 -2.34 -10.83 5.76
CA PHE A 176 -3.31 -9.76 5.98
C PHE A 176 -2.96 -8.96 7.23
N ARG A 177 -3.22 -7.66 7.14
CA ARG A 177 -3.18 -6.75 8.29
C ARG A 177 -4.21 -5.65 8.10
N THR A 178 -4.92 -5.29 9.17
CA THR A 178 -5.93 -4.24 9.13
C THR A 178 -5.58 -3.08 10.02
N VAL A 179 -6.05 -1.92 9.63
CA VAL A 179 -6.06 -0.70 10.43
C VAL A 179 -7.48 -0.18 10.46
N THR A 180 -7.97 0.20 11.65
CA THR A 180 -9.25 0.88 11.80
C THR A 180 -9.05 2.25 12.40
N GLY A 181 -9.89 3.19 12.01
CA GLY A 181 -9.81 4.57 12.49
C GLY A 181 -10.90 5.45 11.92
N THR A 182 -10.73 6.74 12.11
CA THR A 182 -11.68 7.75 11.63
C THR A 182 -10.94 8.76 10.76
N THR A 183 -11.44 9.03 9.56
CA THR A 183 -10.92 10.06 8.65
C THR A 183 -11.30 11.47 9.14
N PRO A 184 -10.66 12.55 8.65
CA PRO A 184 -10.95 13.92 9.08
C PRO A 184 -12.40 14.36 8.88
N ASP A 185 -13.08 13.80 7.89
CA ASP A 185 -14.51 14.02 7.61
C ASP A 185 -15.45 13.18 8.50
N GLY A 186 -14.91 12.45 9.47
CA GLY A 186 -15.67 11.70 10.48
C GLY A 186 -16.08 10.29 10.06
N ARG A 187 -15.66 9.78 8.89
CA ARG A 187 -16.02 8.43 8.45
C ARG A 187 -15.22 7.36 9.18
N ARG A 188 -15.91 6.37 9.71
CA ARG A 188 -15.30 5.15 10.28
C ARG A 188 -14.72 4.32 9.14
N THR A 189 -13.43 4.08 9.20
CA THR A 189 -12.66 3.53 8.08
C THR A 189 -11.94 2.25 8.47
N LEU A 190 -12.06 1.24 7.62
CA LEU A 190 -11.29 -0.01 7.65
C LEU A 190 -10.28 0.02 6.50
N VAL A 191 -9.00 -0.17 6.80
CA VAL A 191 -7.93 -0.31 5.79
C VAL A 191 -7.41 -1.74 5.84
N ILE A 192 -7.49 -2.45 4.73
CA ILE A 192 -7.09 -3.85 4.59
C ILE A 192 -5.84 -3.90 3.70
N TRP A 193 -4.74 -4.33 4.27
CA TRP A 193 -3.52 -4.63 3.56
C TRP A 193 -3.33 -6.13 3.42
N ARG A 194 -2.99 -6.58 2.22
CA ARG A 194 -2.75 -7.99 1.91
C ARG A 194 -1.53 -8.19 1.01
N LYS A 195 -0.87 -9.33 1.12
CA LYS A 195 0.02 -9.82 0.07
C LYS A 195 -0.81 -10.46 -1.02
N ARG A 196 -0.38 -10.24 -2.26
CA ARG A 196 -0.96 -10.82 -3.47
C ARG A 196 0.08 -11.73 -4.14
N PRO A 197 0.26 -12.98 -3.65
CA PRO A 197 1.26 -13.89 -4.18
C PRO A 197 0.99 -14.33 -5.63
N GLY A 198 -0.24 -14.15 -6.11
CA GLY A 198 -0.61 -14.42 -7.50
C GLY A 198 -0.01 -13.44 -8.52
N GLY A 199 0.51 -12.30 -8.04
CA GLY A 199 1.14 -11.30 -8.90
C GLY A 199 0.18 -10.70 -9.94
N GLU A 200 0.63 -10.64 -11.20
CA GLU A 200 -0.13 -10.14 -12.34
C GLU A 200 -0.75 -11.26 -13.20
N ASP A 201 -0.50 -12.53 -12.83
CA ASP A 201 -1.09 -13.66 -13.51
C ASP A 201 -2.62 -13.71 -13.31
N PRO A 202 -3.45 -13.83 -14.36
CA PRO A 202 -4.91 -13.82 -14.23
C PRO A 202 -5.46 -14.88 -13.25
N GLU A 203 -4.94 -16.11 -13.29
CA GLU A 203 -5.35 -17.14 -12.35
C GLU A 203 -4.87 -16.84 -10.92
N GLY A 204 -3.67 -16.26 -10.79
CA GLY A 204 -3.13 -15.79 -9.52
C GLY A 204 -4.00 -14.68 -8.90
N ILE A 205 -4.44 -13.72 -9.70
CA ILE A 205 -5.37 -12.66 -9.27
C ILE A 205 -6.70 -13.25 -8.81
N GLU A 206 -7.24 -14.23 -9.55
CA GLU A 206 -8.48 -14.93 -9.18
C GLU A 206 -8.34 -15.64 -7.82
N ARG A 207 -7.21 -16.34 -7.59
CA ARG A 207 -6.90 -16.97 -6.29
C ARG A 207 -6.81 -15.94 -5.16
N ASP A 208 -6.11 -14.84 -5.38
CA ASP A 208 -5.95 -13.79 -4.38
C ASP A 208 -7.29 -13.15 -4.01
N ASN A 209 -8.19 -13.01 -4.97
CA ASN A 209 -9.52 -12.46 -4.74
C ASN A 209 -10.46 -13.45 -4.04
N LEU A 210 -10.41 -14.74 -4.37
CA LEU A 210 -11.14 -15.78 -3.63
C LEU A 210 -10.71 -15.85 -2.16
N VAL A 211 -9.41 -15.73 -1.91
CA VAL A 211 -8.88 -15.70 -0.54
C VAL A 211 -9.32 -14.44 0.19
N LEU A 212 -9.34 -13.29 -0.47
CA LEU A 212 -9.83 -12.04 0.14
C LEU A 212 -11.31 -12.16 0.53
N ASP A 213 -12.16 -12.66 -0.37
CA ASP A 213 -13.59 -12.81 -0.12
C ASP A 213 -13.86 -13.72 1.08
N GLU A 214 -13.18 -14.87 1.14
CA GLU A 214 -13.34 -15.80 2.26
C GLU A 214 -12.77 -15.22 3.56
N TRP A 215 -11.61 -14.55 3.48
CA TRP A 215 -11.03 -13.87 4.64
C TRP A 215 -11.95 -12.77 5.18
N PHE A 216 -12.51 -11.94 4.30
CA PHE A 216 -13.42 -10.86 4.64
C PHE A 216 -14.66 -11.38 5.37
N ARG A 217 -15.29 -12.45 4.84
CA ARG A 217 -16.41 -13.13 5.49
C ARG A 217 -16.04 -13.76 6.84
N LYS A 218 -14.87 -14.39 6.91
CA LYS A 218 -14.36 -15.03 8.15
C LYS A 218 -14.10 -14.03 9.26
N GLN A 219 -13.71 -12.79 8.93
CA GLN A 219 -13.56 -11.71 9.92
C GLN A 219 -14.91 -11.12 10.35
N GLY A 220 -16.01 -11.50 9.72
CA GLY A 220 -17.33 -10.94 9.98
C GLY A 220 -17.56 -9.58 9.34
N TYR A 221 -16.68 -9.17 8.42
CA TYR A 221 -16.86 -7.90 7.70
C TYR A 221 -17.90 -8.02 6.59
N SER A 222 -18.63 -6.95 6.37
CA SER A 222 -19.57 -6.82 5.26
C SER A 222 -19.61 -5.38 4.77
N SER A 223 -19.65 -5.20 3.48
CA SER A 223 -19.85 -3.87 2.88
C SER A 223 -21.29 -3.34 3.09
N LYS A 224 -22.23 -4.21 3.43
CA LYS A 224 -23.61 -3.84 3.73
C LYS A 224 -23.82 -3.33 5.15
N ASP A 225 -22.90 -3.67 6.06
CA ASP A 225 -23.01 -3.27 7.47
C ASP A 225 -22.66 -1.79 7.65
N SER A 226 -23.25 -1.19 8.68
CA SER A 226 -22.96 0.19 9.08
C SER A 226 -21.73 0.33 9.99
N GLU A 227 -20.98 -0.75 10.19
CA GLU A 227 -19.78 -0.71 11.04
C GLU A 227 -18.72 0.24 10.50
N PHE A 228 -18.46 0.20 9.19
CA PHE A 228 -17.55 1.10 8.50
C PHE A 228 -18.27 1.86 7.40
N ASP A 229 -17.95 3.14 7.28
CA ASP A 229 -18.45 4.01 6.22
C ASP A 229 -17.57 3.90 4.96
N LEU A 230 -16.28 3.52 5.15
CA LEU A 230 -15.29 3.44 4.11
C LEU A 230 -14.38 2.22 4.34
N ILE A 231 -14.08 1.49 3.27
CA ILE A 231 -13.22 0.31 3.30
C ILE A 231 -12.15 0.48 2.21
N TYR A 232 -10.89 0.46 2.60
CA TYR A 232 -9.77 0.45 1.68
C TYR A 232 -9.13 -0.92 1.57
N VAL A 233 -8.79 -1.33 0.35
CA VAL A 233 -8.12 -2.60 0.07
C VAL A 233 -7.02 -2.35 -0.97
N ASN A 234 -5.84 -2.95 -0.80
CA ASN A 234 -4.81 -2.90 -1.82
C ASN A 234 -5.04 -3.97 -2.88
N GLY A 235 -4.84 -3.56 -4.13
CA GLY A 235 -5.01 -4.39 -5.31
C GLY A 235 -6.45 -4.64 -5.71
N ASP A 236 -6.61 -4.93 -7.01
CA ASP A 236 -7.91 -5.23 -7.61
C ASP A 236 -8.64 -6.34 -6.83
N ASN A 237 -9.95 -6.17 -6.63
CA ASN A 237 -10.74 -7.05 -5.79
C ASN A 237 -12.20 -7.15 -6.27
N ASN A 238 -12.88 -8.21 -5.85
CA ASN A 238 -14.28 -8.52 -6.18
C ASN A 238 -15.21 -8.31 -4.97
N LEU A 239 -14.79 -7.59 -3.93
CA LEU A 239 -15.67 -7.31 -2.79
C LEU A 239 -16.92 -6.57 -3.26
N GLU A 240 -18.07 -6.97 -2.73
CA GLU A 240 -19.33 -6.27 -3.01
C GLU A 240 -19.17 -4.80 -2.63
N ASN A 241 -19.48 -3.91 -3.57
CA ASN A 241 -19.33 -2.49 -3.38
C ASN A 241 -20.69 -1.78 -3.43
N LEU A 242 -20.91 -0.90 -2.50
CA LEU A 242 -22.11 -0.10 -2.40
C LEU A 242 -21.76 1.38 -2.49
N LYS A 243 -22.67 2.16 -3.04
CA LYS A 243 -22.55 3.61 -3.02
C LYS A 243 -23.06 4.16 -1.70
N ALA A 244 -22.31 5.07 -1.12
CA ALA A 244 -22.72 5.87 0.01
C ALA A 244 -23.75 6.96 -0.43
N PRO A 245 -24.43 7.63 0.50
CA PRO A 245 -25.40 8.68 0.18
C PRO A 245 -24.84 9.86 -0.63
N ASP A 246 -23.54 10.10 -0.55
CA ASP A 246 -22.78 11.10 -1.32
C ASP A 246 -22.34 10.63 -2.70
N ASP A 247 -22.89 9.51 -3.19
CA ASP A 247 -22.57 8.85 -4.46
C ASP A 247 -21.13 8.33 -4.57
N THR A 248 -20.38 8.28 -3.46
CA THR A 248 -19.03 7.68 -3.42
C THR A 248 -19.09 6.19 -3.17
N TRP A 249 -18.09 5.44 -3.68
CA TRP A 249 -17.97 4.02 -3.40
C TRP A 249 -17.46 3.76 -1.99
N LYS A 250 -18.08 2.80 -1.31
CA LYS A 250 -17.69 2.39 0.04
C LYS A 250 -16.38 1.61 0.06
N VAL A 251 -16.18 0.72 -0.90
CA VAL A 251 -14.93 -0.01 -1.07
C VAL A 251 -14.07 0.71 -2.10
N ARG A 252 -12.86 1.07 -1.73
CA ARG A 252 -11.90 1.84 -2.57
C ARG A 252 -10.56 1.15 -2.64
N LEU A 253 -9.85 1.37 -3.73
CA LEU A 253 -8.48 0.92 -3.88
C LEU A 253 -7.51 1.86 -3.14
N ILE A 254 -6.61 1.27 -2.38
CA ILE A 254 -5.55 2.02 -1.70
C ILE A 254 -4.68 2.74 -2.73
N GLU A 255 -4.34 2.07 -3.81
CA GLU A 255 -3.46 2.58 -4.87
C GLU A 255 -4.01 3.86 -5.51
N GLU A 256 -5.31 3.92 -5.78
CA GLU A 256 -5.94 5.10 -6.38
C GLU A 256 -5.83 6.33 -5.48
N ASP A 257 -6.26 6.20 -4.23
CA ASP A 257 -6.22 7.31 -3.28
C ASP A 257 -4.79 7.64 -2.83
N PHE A 258 -3.90 6.65 -2.77
CA PHE A 258 -2.49 6.86 -2.48
C PHE A 258 -1.85 7.74 -3.56
N PHE A 259 -2.03 7.37 -4.84
CA PHE A 259 -1.50 8.13 -5.97
C PHE A 259 -2.12 9.54 -6.03
N ARG A 260 -3.43 9.63 -5.94
CA ARG A 260 -4.16 10.90 -5.96
C ARG A 260 -3.67 11.86 -4.89
N LEU A 261 -3.62 11.42 -3.63
CA LEU A 261 -3.25 12.27 -2.50
C LEU A 261 -1.77 12.68 -2.51
N MET A 262 -0.87 11.87 -3.06
CA MET A 262 0.53 12.26 -3.21
C MET A 262 0.74 13.42 -4.18
N PHE A 263 -0.11 13.53 -5.21
CA PHE A 263 0.04 14.54 -6.26
C PHE A 263 -0.91 15.74 -6.13
N GLU A 264 -2.07 15.58 -5.51
CA GLU A 264 -3.03 16.69 -5.29
C GLU A 264 -2.57 17.68 -4.22
N MET A 265 -1.67 17.31 -3.33
CA MET A 265 -1.15 18.23 -2.28
C MET A 265 -0.25 19.36 -2.82
N GLY A 266 0.01 19.43 -4.12
CA GLY A 266 0.79 20.48 -4.77
C GLY A 266 -0.01 21.64 -5.37
N GLY A 267 -1.33 21.70 -5.19
CA GLY A 267 -2.24 22.63 -5.88
C GLY A 267 -3.06 23.53 -4.97
N THR A 268 -2.45 24.11 -3.90
CA THR A 268 -3.06 25.24 -3.16
C THR A 268 -2.18 26.46 -3.21
#